data_fb6f804d90f839f982d3f3362c3a3ac8
#
_entry.id   fb6f804d90f839f982d3f3362c3a3ac8
#
_cell.length_a   1.000
_cell.length_b   1.000
_cell.length_c   1.000
_cell.angle_alpha   90.00
_cell.angle_beta   90.00
_cell.angle_gamma   90.00
#
_symmetry.space_group_name_H-M   'P 1'
#
loop_
_entity.id
_entity.type
_entity.pdbx_description
1 polymer ?
#
loop_
_entity_poly.entity_id
_entity_poly.type
_entity_poly.pdbx_seq_one_letter_code
_entity_poly.pdbx_strand_id
1 'polypeptide(L)'
;NDLPRDYAPKRVIPLLNDLAKSGRVIAVRGNCDAEVDQMVLDFPVMADYATLFDETGRELFLTHGHVFGAGMHNSVDHAPALPEGSALVYGHTHIKVNEASEAHPGLWLFNPGSVSIPKDGTHSYGIYEGGAFRHVILEEE
;
A
#
# COMPACT_ATOMS: atom_id res chain seq x y z
N ASN A 1 6.20 0.14 -23.74
CA ASN A 1 5.20 0.62 -22.80
C ASN A 1 5.39 2.11 -22.59
N ASP A 2 4.33 2.90 -22.83
CA ASP A 2 4.38 4.33 -22.66
C ASP A 2 4.49 4.69 -21.18
N LEU A 3 5.26 5.74 -20.87
CA LEU A 3 5.34 6.25 -19.50
C LEU A 3 4.00 6.91 -19.11
N PRO A 4 3.62 6.84 -17.83
CA PRO A 4 2.44 7.54 -17.37
C PRO A 4 2.50 9.04 -17.65
N ARG A 5 1.33 9.65 -17.86
CA ARG A 5 1.22 11.10 -17.94
C ARG A 5 1.82 11.73 -16.67
N ASP A 6 2.51 12.84 -16.85
CA ASP A 6 3.17 13.57 -15.76
C ASP A 6 4.27 12.76 -15.01
N TYR A 7 4.85 11.77 -15.69
CA TYR A 7 5.97 11.01 -15.14
C TYR A 7 7.13 11.94 -14.77
N ALA A 8 7.38 12.11 -13.48
CA ALA A 8 8.39 13.02 -12.96
C ALA A 8 8.99 12.53 -11.63
N PRO A 9 9.72 11.40 -11.61
CA PRO A 9 10.26 10.86 -10.36
C PRO A 9 11.20 11.83 -9.64
N LYS A 10 11.96 12.63 -10.37
CA LYS A 10 12.86 13.64 -9.78
C LYS A 10 12.13 14.74 -9.00
N ARG A 11 10.83 14.91 -9.22
CA ARG A 11 10.00 15.87 -8.46
C ARG A 11 9.37 15.23 -7.24
N VAL A 12 9.13 13.92 -7.28
CA VAL A 12 8.52 13.16 -6.19
C VAL A 12 9.53 12.86 -5.08
N ILE A 13 10.77 12.56 -5.43
CA ILE A 13 11.82 12.19 -4.47
C ILE A 13 12.00 13.25 -3.36
N PRO A 14 12.15 14.56 -3.66
CA PRO A 14 12.27 15.58 -2.60
C PRO A 14 11.04 15.67 -1.72
N LEU A 15 9.84 15.51 -2.27
CA LEU A 15 8.60 15.55 -1.50
C LEU A 15 8.54 14.41 -0.48
N LEU A 16 8.91 13.20 -0.88
CA LEU A 16 8.93 12.05 0.01
C LEU A 16 10.02 12.17 1.07
N ASN A 17 11.20 12.67 0.69
CA ASN A 17 12.29 12.89 1.64
C ASN A 17 11.96 13.97 2.68
N ASP A 18 11.25 15.03 2.28
CA ASP A 18 10.77 16.05 3.20
C ASP A 18 9.74 15.51 4.19
N LEU A 19 8.82 14.65 3.72
CA LEU A 19 7.88 13.93 4.60
C LEU A 19 8.61 13.04 5.60
N ALA A 20 9.64 12.33 5.16
CA ALA A 20 10.40 11.42 6.02
C ALA A 20 11.14 12.15 7.15
N LYS A 21 11.54 13.40 6.94
CA LYS A 21 12.19 14.22 7.99
C LYS A 21 11.27 14.47 9.18
N SER A 22 9.96 14.38 9.02
CA SER A 22 8.99 14.49 10.11
C SER A 22 8.85 13.20 10.92
N GLY A 23 9.47 12.10 10.50
CA GLY A 23 9.36 10.78 11.11
C GLY A 23 8.03 10.07 10.88
N ARG A 24 7.31 10.45 9.81
CA ARG A 24 5.95 9.97 9.55
C ARG A 24 5.80 9.02 8.37
N VAL A 25 6.91 8.59 7.76
CA VAL A 25 6.85 7.69 6.59
C VAL A 25 7.31 6.29 6.98
N ILE A 26 6.46 5.31 6.69
CA ILE A 26 6.80 3.89 6.72
C ILE A 26 6.49 3.35 5.33
N ALA A 27 7.48 2.73 4.71
CA ALA A 27 7.36 2.25 3.34
C ALA A 27 7.61 0.76 3.26
N VAL A 28 6.96 0.11 2.31
CA VAL A 28 7.21 -1.28 1.93
C VAL A 28 7.59 -1.35 0.47
N ARG A 29 8.40 -2.34 0.12
CA ARG A 29 8.91 -2.52 -1.23
C ARG A 29 7.82 -3.03 -2.17
N GLY A 30 7.66 -2.36 -3.33
CA GLY A 30 6.88 -2.87 -4.44
C GLY A 30 7.68 -3.83 -5.31
N ASN A 31 6.98 -4.52 -6.21
CA ASN A 31 7.60 -5.49 -7.11
C ASN A 31 8.54 -4.86 -8.16
N CYS A 32 8.43 -3.55 -8.37
CA CYS A 32 9.30 -2.80 -9.28
C CYS A 32 10.35 -1.96 -8.57
N ASP A 33 10.37 -1.96 -7.24
CA ASP A 33 11.35 -1.21 -6.47
C ASP A 33 12.70 -1.92 -6.48
N ALA A 34 13.76 -1.13 -6.61
CA ALA A 34 15.12 -1.61 -6.72
C ALA A 34 16.05 -0.83 -5.79
N GLU A 35 17.29 -1.27 -5.69
CA GLU A 35 18.29 -0.62 -4.84
C GLU A 35 18.48 0.87 -5.16
N VAL A 36 18.28 1.26 -6.42
CA VAL A 36 18.38 2.67 -6.81
C VAL A 36 17.35 3.54 -6.10
N ASP A 37 16.17 3.01 -5.80
CA ASP A 37 15.16 3.75 -5.04
C ASP A 37 15.64 4.03 -3.63
N GLN A 38 16.31 3.06 -2.99
CA GLN A 38 16.90 3.26 -1.68
C GLN A 38 18.06 4.26 -1.69
N MET A 39 18.78 4.37 -2.80
CA MET A 39 19.89 5.32 -2.92
C MET A 39 19.43 6.78 -2.95
N VAL A 40 18.21 7.04 -3.40
CA VAL A 40 17.67 8.41 -3.56
C VAL A 40 16.64 8.79 -2.50
N LEU A 41 16.12 7.81 -1.75
CA LEU A 41 15.16 8.05 -0.67
C LEU A 41 15.85 7.97 0.69
N ASP A 42 15.54 8.92 1.56
CA ASP A 42 16.19 9.07 2.87
C ASP A 42 15.58 8.19 3.97
N PHE A 43 14.64 7.32 3.62
CA PHE A 43 13.96 6.41 4.54
C PHE A 43 13.98 4.98 3.98
N PRO A 44 13.85 3.94 4.84
CA PRO A 44 13.85 2.56 4.38
C PRO A 44 12.67 2.26 3.45
N VAL A 45 12.95 1.68 2.27
CA VAL A 45 11.92 1.35 1.27
C VAL A 45 11.99 -0.11 0.80
N MET A 46 12.94 -0.90 1.31
CA MET A 46 13.20 -2.25 0.80
C MET A 46 12.63 -3.36 1.67
N ALA A 47 11.82 -3.03 2.68
CA ALA A 47 11.15 -4.03 3.51
C ALA A 47 9.95 -4.64 2.76
N ASP A 48 9.82 -5.95 2.81
CA ASP A 48 8.70 -6.64 2.16
C ASP A 48 7.37 -6.42 2.89
N TYR A 49 7.42 -6.13 4.18
CA TYR A 49 6.25 -5.83 4.99
C TYR A 49 6.60 -4.94 6.17
N ALA A 50 5.58 -4.37 6.77
CA ALA A 50 5.66 -3.64 8.04
C ALA A 50 4.43 -3.96 8.87
N THR A 51 4.56 -3.92 10.19
CA THR A 51 3.45 -4.11 11.11
C THR A 51 3.23 -2.85 11.93
N LEU A 52 2.00 -2.39 11.96
CA LEU A 52 1.56 -1.29 12.81
C LEU A 52 0.45 -1.79 13.74
N PHE A 53 0.35 -1.19 14.91
CA PHE A 53 -0.77 -1.42 15.82
C PHE A 53 -1.51 -0.12 16.02
N ASP A 54 -2.84 -0.16 15.93
CA ASP A 54 -3.64 1.00 16.27
C ASP A 54 -3.75 1.14 17.81
N GLU A 55 -4.44 2.18 18.27
CA GLU A 55 -4.59 2.46 19.68
C GLU A 55 -5.37 1.38 20.46
N THR A 56 -6.12 0.52 19.76
CA THR A 56 -6.83 -0.61 20.36
C THR A 56 -6.00 -1.90 20.42
N GLY A 57 -4.81 -1.89 19.81
CA GLY A 57 -3.97 -3.07 19.66
C GLY A 57 -4.28 -3.90 18.42
N ARG A 58 -5.15 -3.43 17.52
CA ARG A 58 -5.40 -4.09 16.24
C ARG A 58 -4.15 -4.07 15.38
N GLU A 59 -3.76 -5.23 14.87
CA GLU A 59 -2.61 -5.33 13.97
C GLU A 59 -2.99 -4.95 12.54
N LEU A 60 -2.22 -4.03 11.98
CA LEU A 60 -2.29 -3.65 10.58
C LEU A 60 -1.02 -4.16 9.90
N PHE A 61 -1.16 -5.13 9.03
CA PHE A 61 -0.05 -5.72 8.29
C PHE A 61 0.04 -5.06 6.93
N LEU A 62 1.14 -4.36 6.67
CA LEU A 62 1.36 -3.58 5.46
C LEU A 62 2.30 -4.33 4.53
N THR A 63 1.89 -4.49 3.28
CA THR A 63 2.74 -5.09 2.24
C THR A 63 2.31 -4.58 0.87
N HIS A 64 3.19 -4.67 -0.12
CA HIS A 64 2.76 -4.42 -1.50
C HIS A 64 1.82 -5.52 -1.98
N GLY A 65 2.04 -6.76 -1.57
CA GLY A 65 1.18 -7.90 -1.85
C GLY A 65 1.73 -8.90 -2.85
N HIS A 66 2.72 -8.52 -3.66
CA HIS A 66 3.26 -9.39 -4.71
C HIS A 66 3.91 -10.68 -4.19
N VAL A 67 4.30 -10.72 -2.92
CA VAL A 67 4.92 -11.90 -2.31
C VAL A 67 3.90 -12.84 -1.66
N PHE A 68 2.63 -12.43 -1.55
CA PHE A 68 1.57 -13.16 -0.86
C PHE A 68 0.46 -13.65 -1.79
N GLY A 69 0.66 -13.66 -3.08
CA GLY A 69 -0.33 -14.10 -4.04
C GLY A 69 0.26 -14.80 -5.24
N ALA A 70 -0.52 -15.63 -5.90
CA ALA A 70 -0.14 -16.29 -7.14
C ALA A 70 -0.54 -15.41 -8.33
N GLY A 71 0.46 -14.81 -8.96
CA GLY A 71 0.26 -14.00 -10.15
C GLY A 71 -0.20 -12.57 -9.86
N MET A 72 -0.57 -11.86 -10.93
CA MET A 72 -0.83 -10.40 -10.87
C MET A 72 -2.22 -10.04 -10.31
N HIS A 73 -3.12 -10.99 -10.20
CA HIS A 73 -4.53 -10.71 -9.90
C HIS A 73 -4.95 -11.02 -8.48
N ASN A 74 -4.12 -11.68 -7.69
CA ASN A 74 -4.51 -12.14 -6.37
C ASN A 74 -3.35 -12.05 -5.38
N SER A 75 -3.23 -10.89 -4.77
CA SER A 75 -2.12 -10.56 -3.87
C SER A 75 -2.31 -11.09 -2.45
N VAL A 76 -3.39 -11.82 -2.16
CA VAL A 76 -3.76 -12.16 -0.77
C VAL A 76 -4.07 -13.63 -0.54
N ASP A 77 -3.96 -14.48 -1.57
CA ASP A 77 -4.25 -15.92 -1.45
C ASP A 77 -3.38 -16.61 -0.40
N HIS A 78 -2.15 -16.18 -0.27
CA HIS A 78 -1.15 -16.74 0.66
C HIS A 78 -0.84 -15.76 1.79
N ALA A 79 -1.85 -15.01 2.23
CA ALA A 79 -1.70 -14.08 3.35
C ALA A 79 -1.11 -14.78 4.58
N PRO A 80 -0.23 -14.12 5.33
CA PRO A 80 0.31 -14.71 6.56
C PRO A 80 -0.79 -14.93 7.60
N ALA A 81 -0.56 -15.86 8.51
CA ALA A 81 -1.45 -16.04 9.66
C ALA A 81 -1.33 -14.82 10.59
N LEU A 82 -2.42 -14.10 10.75
CA LEU A 82 -2.50 -12.90 11.59
C LEU A 82 -3.56 -13.11 12.68
N PRO A 83 -3.46 -12.41 13.81
CA PRO A 83 -4.49 -12.47 14.84
C PRO A 83 -5.87 -12.11 14.29
N GLU A 84 -6.92 -12.74 14.83
CA GLU A 84 -8.30 -12.40 14.48
C GLU A 84 -8.57 -10.91 14.71
N GLY A 85 -9.23 -10.27 13.77
CA GLY A 85 -9.49 -8.84 13.77
C GLY A 85 -8.42 -7.98 13.10
N SER A 86 -7.30 -8.57 12.70
CA SER A 86 -6.24 -7.87 11.97
C SER A 86 -6.72 -7.39 10.60
N ALA A 87 -6.00 -6.40 10.06
CA ALA A 87 -6.19 -5.94 8.70
C ALA A 87 -4.93 -6.16 7.87
N LEU A 88 -5.12 -6.60 6.63
CA LEU A 88 -4.08 -6.67 5.61
C LEU A 88 -4.25 -5.48 4.67
N VAL A 89 -3.26 -4.60 4.66
CA VAL A 89 -3.20 -3.43 3.77
C VAL A 89 -2.21 -3.73 2.65
N TYR A 90 -2.68 -3.74 1.42
CA TYR A 90 -1.88 -4.17 0.29
C TYR A 90 -2.16 -3.34 -0.96
N GLY A 91 -1.29 -3.46 -1.96
CA GLY A 91 -1.43 -2.79 -3.24
C GLY A 91 -1.37 -3.78 -4.40
N HIS A 92 -0.46 -3.56 -5.32
CA HIS A 92 -0.10 -4.41 -6.46
C HIS A 92 -1.17 -4.54 -7.55
N THR A 93 -2.42 -4.80 -7.20
CA THR A 93 -3.51 -5.00 -8.17
C THR A 93 -4.01 -3.71 -8.81
N HIS A 94 -3.75 -2.55 -8.19
CA HIS A 94 -4.25 -1.23 -8.57
C HIS A 94 -5.79 -1.12 -8.55
N ILE A 95 -6.43 -1.95 -7.71
CA ILE A 95 -7.88 -2.02 -7.56
C ILE A 95 -8.24 -1.80 -6.09
N LYS A 96 -9.19 -0.91 -5.84
CA LYS A 96 -9.67 -0.62 -4.47
C LYS A 96 -10.37 -1.83 -3.87
N VAL A 97 -10.03 -2.16 -2.63
CA VAL A 97 -10.69 -3.18 -1.81
C VAL A 97 -10.89 -2.64 -0.40
N ASN A 98 -12.05 -2.91 0.19
CA ASN A 98 -12.34 -2.58 1.59
C ASN A 98 -13.43 -3.53 2.09
N GLU A 99 -13.03 -4.72 2.54
CA GLU A 99 -13.98 -5.78 2.86
C GLU A 99 -13.37 -6.85 3.78
N ALA A 100 -14.23 -7.63 4.41
CA ALA A 100 -13.79 -8.84 5.12
C ALA A 100 -13.33 -9.91 4.12
N SER A 101 -12.26 -10.62 4.46
CA SER A 101 -11.75 -11.72 3.64
C SER A 101 -12.69 -12.93 3.73
N GLU A 102 -13.07 -13.49 2.60
CA GLU A 102 -13.78 -14.76 2.55
C GLU A 102 -12.84 -15.94 2.75
N ALA A 103 -11.64 -15.86 2.19
CA ALA A 103 -10.64 -16.93 2.26
C ALA A 103 -9.96 -17.04 3.63
N HIS A 104 -9.86 -15.93 4.36
CA HIS A 104 -9.20 -15.86 5.65
C HIS A 104 -10.13 -15.22 6.69
N PRO A 105 -11.04 -16.00 7.32
CA PRO A 105 -11.99 -15.46 8.29
C PRO A 105 -11.32 -14.70 9.42
N GLY A 106 -11.89 -13.54 9.79
CA GLY A 106 -11.34 -12.66 10.82
C GLY A 106 -10.29 -11.65 10.30
N LEU A 107 -9.96 -11.69 9.02
CA LEU A 107 -9.04 -10.76 8.38
C LEU A 107 -9.82 -9.73 7.56
N TRP A 108 -9.51 -8.46 7.76
CA TRP A 108 -10.00 -7.37 6.92
C TRP A 108 -9.01 -7.06 5.81
N LEU A 109 -9.50 -6.88 4.60
CA LEU A 109 -8.68 -6.56 3.43
C LEU A 109 -8.90 -5.10 3.03
N PHE A 110 -7.81 -4.36 2.89
CA PHE A 110 -7.84 -3.00 2.38
C PHE A 110 -6.76 -2.79 1.32
N ASN A 111 -7.17 -2.35 0.14
CA ASN A 111 -6.27 -1.90 -0.92
C ASN A 111 -6.64 -0.46 -1.28
N PRO A 112 -5.73 0.51 -1.12
CA PRO A 112 -6.03 1.92 -1.38
C PRO A 112 -6.26 2.24 -2.86
N GLY A 113 -6.04 1.27 -3.75
CA GLY A 113 -6.04 1.53 -5.18
C GLY A 113 -4.70 2.10 -5.63
N SER A 114 -4.72 2.89 -6.68
CA SER A 114 -3.50 3.50 -7.20
C SER A 114 -3.66 5.02 -7.36
N VAL A 115 -2.66 5.74 -6.90
CA VAL A 115 -2.58 7.20 -7.09
C VAL A 115 -2.28 7.52 -8.56
N SER A 116 -1.45 6.72 -9.21
CA SER A 116 -0.90 7.04 -10.53
C SER A 116 -1.48 6.21 -11.68
N ILE A 117 -1.73 4.91 -11.46
CA ILE A 117 -2.10 3.98 -12.54
C ILE A 117 -3.24 3.06 -12.08
N PRO A 118 -4.44 3.61 -11.83
CA PRO A 118 -5.57 2.79 -11.40
C PRO A 118 -6.04 1.85 -12.51
N LYS A 119 -6.56 0.69 -12.10
CA LYS A 119 -7.20 -0.28 -13.00
C LYS A 119 -8.71 -0.38 -12.78
N ASP A 120 -9.24 0.43 -11.88
CA ASP A 120 -10.66 0.47 -11.54
C ASP A 120 -11.33 1.82 -11.80
N GLY A 121 -10.70 2.66 -12.63
CA GLY A 121 -11.30 3.85 -13.19
C GLY A 121 -11.00 5.16 -12.46
N THR A 122 -10.52 5.14 -11.22
CA THR A 122 -10.27 6.36 -10.46
C THR A 122 -8.94 6.30 -9.71
N HIS A 123 -8.21 7.42 -9.69
CA HIS A 123 -7.03 7.60 -8.84
C HIS A 123 -7.46 7.73 -7.38
N SER A 124 -6.77 7.06 -6.49
CA SER A 124 -7.19 7.01 -5.09
C SER A 124 -6.04 6.77 -4.12
N TYR A 125 -6.31 7.05 -2.85
CA TYR A 125 -5.51 6.62 -1.71
C TYR A 125 -6.45 6.24 -0.56
N GLY A 126 -5.89 5.75 0.54
CA GLY A 126 -6.69 5.32 1.68
C GLY A 126 -6.39 6.12 2.94
N ILE A 127 -7.37 6.17 3.84
CA ILE A 127 -7.23 6.69 5.20
C ILE A 127 -7.72 5.63 6.17
N TYR A 128 -6.96 5.41 7.24
CA TYR A 128 -7.37 4.63 8.41
C TYR A 128 -7.56 5.57 9.60
N GLU A 129 -8.76 5.61 10.14
CA GLU A 129 -9.12 6.52 11.22
C GLU A 129 -10.27 5.93 12.04
N GLY A 130 -10.14 5.97 13.38
CA GLY A 130 -11.19 5.46 14.26
C GLY A 130 -11.52 3.99 14.06
N GLY A 131 -10.57 3.17 13.68
CA GLY A 131 -10.75 1.74 13.45
C GLY A 131 -11.34 1.37 12.07
N ALA A 132 -11.51 2.32 11.18
CA ALA A 132 -12.12 2.10 9.87
C ALA A 132 -11.25 2.63 8.74
N PHE A 133 -11.29 1.90 7.61
CA PHE A 133 -10.64 2.32 6.37
C PHE A 133 -11.65 3.02 5.46
N ARG A 134 -11.18 4.00 4.72
CA ARG A 134 -11.94 4.60 3.63
C ARG A 134 -11.04 4.98 2.46
N HIS A 135 -11.61 5.00 1.28
CA HIS A 135 -10.96 5.48 0.07
C HIS A 135 -11.21 6.98 -0.11
N VAL A 136 -10.19 7.67 -0.60
CA VAL A 136 -10.32 9.06 -1.08
C VAL A 136 -10.03 9.05 -2.56
N ILE A 137 -10.99 9.53 -3.34
CA ILE A 137 -10.87 9.62 -4.79
C ILE A 137 -10.24 10.96 -5.15
N LEU A 138 -9.18 10.90 -5.96
CA LEU A 138 -8.55 12.10 -6.51
C LEU A 138 -9.26 12.48 -7.79
N GLU A 139 -9.74 13.72 -7.84
CA GLU A 139 -10.36 14.24 -9.06
C GLU A 139 -9.27 14.75 -10.01
N GLU A 140 -9.43 14.44 -11.29
CA GLU A 140 -8.59 15.03 -12.34
C GLU A 140 -9.04 16.47 -12.60
N GLU A 141 -8.07 17.39 -12.54
CA GLU A 141 -8.30 18.77 -12.99
C GLU A 141 -8.17 18.90 -14.52
#